data_d4e1dd759590e0c0127ca4995f0bcb5a
#
_entry.id   d4e1dd759590e0c0127ca4995f0bcb5a
#
_cell.length_a   1.000
_cell.length_b   1.000
_cell.length_c   1.000
_cell.angle_alpha   90.00
_cell.angle_beta   90.00
_cell.angle_gamma   90.00
#
_symmetry.space_group_name_H-M   'P 1'
#
loop_
_entity.id
_entity.type
_entity.pdbx_description
1 polymer ?
#
loop_
_entity_poly.entity_id
_entity_poly.type
_entity_poly.pdbx_seq_one_letter_code
_entity_poly.pdbx_strand_id
1 'polypeptide(L)'
;LTIDIMRGNFSGIGVTGRIQQTASGPFVGTLNGIGSGFEGTIALSAQGKFQRAVIDAIALNAVLSGTQKLAIGRGIMNADIILYDSPQIIADVQVENAMVNDISLAAARLKVNYRAGSGTAQILAEGRSKVPFRIAGNADFTPQLWRVAAMGRANGIDFATDGPIRIIPRRNSYDILPSTMNVADGTLRLAGSYGDAITLQSRLDKVDIALLNPFIPGLEINGRATGSLDWSQA
;
A
#
# COMPACT_ATOMS: atom_id res chain seq x y z
N LEU A 1 22.33 26.24 3.49
CA LEU A 1 22.97 24.92 3.55
C LEU A 1 23.01 24.32 2.16
N THR A 2 24.17 23.87 1.71
CA THR A 2 24.33 23.09 0.47
C THR A 2 24.92 21.74 0.85
N ILE A 3 24.37 20.65 0.30
CA ILE A 3 24.83 19.28 0.51
C ILE A 3 25.20 18.71 -0.86
N ASP A 4 26.47 18.39 -1.04
CA ASP A 4 27.00 17.70 -2.21
C ASP A 4 27.21 16.22 -1.86
N ILE A 5 26.44 15.33 -2.47
CA ILE A 5 26.60 13.90 -2.31
C ILE A 5 27.43 13.39 -3.48
N MET A 6 28.75 13.28 -3.26
CA MET A 6 29.70 12.78 -4.27
C MET A 6 29.62 11.26 -4.41
N ARG A 7 29.37 10.55 -3.30
CA ARG A 7 29.21 9.11 -3.24
C ARG A 7 28.47 8.71 -1.95
N GLY A 8 27.19 8.41 -2.06
CA GLY A 8 26.40 7.75 -1.04
C GLY A 8 26.15 6.28 -1.45
N ASN A 9 25.83 5.41 -0.50
CA ASN A 9 25.35 4.07 -0.79
C ASN A 9 24.15 3.76 0.12
N PHE A 10 23.07 3.33 -0.47
CA PHE A 10 21.89 2.87 0.24
C PHE A 10 21.44 1.53 -0.33
N SER A 11 21.60 0.46 0.44
CA SER A 11 21.19 -0.91 0.04
C SER A 11 21.72 -1.34 -1.33
N GLY A 12 22.97 -0.96 -1.68
CA GLY A 12 23.58 -1.28 -2.96
C GLY A 12 23.28 -0.29 -4.09
N ILE A 13 22.46 0.74 -3.85
CA ILE A 13 22.22 1.84 -4.78
C ILE A 13 23.23 2.96 -4.47
N GLY A 14 24.04 3.31 -5.46
CA GLY A 14 24.90 4.48 -5.41
C GLY A 14 24.07 5.75 -5.57
N VAL A 15 24.17 6.66 -4.63
CA VAL A 15 23.42 7.94 -4.64
C VAL A 15 24.41 9.08 -4.87
N THR A 16 24.10 9.96 -5.82
CA THR A 16 24.85 11.17 -6.13
C THR A 16 23.91 12.34 -6.33
N GLY A 17 24.40 13.56 -6.16
CA GLY A 17 23.63 14.77 -6.45
C GLY A 17 23.98 15.94 -5.56
N ARG A 18 23.32 17.04 -5.84
CA ARG A 18 23.44 18.29 -5.06
C ARG A 18 22.06 18.77 -4.65
N ILE A 19 21.91 19.11 -3.40
CA ILE A 19 20.70 19.76 -2.87
C ILE A 19 21.12 21.01 -2.08
N GLN A 20 20.31 22.05 -2.19
CA GLN A 20 20.52 23.32 -1.51
C GLN A 20 19.25 23.73 -0.77
N GLN A 21 19.39 24.12 0.48
CA GLN A 21 18.29 24.67 1.26
C GLN A 21 18.00 26.10 0.81
N THR A 22 16.75 26.39 0.52
CA THR A 22 16.27 27.75 0.22
C THR A 22 16.13 28.58 1.49
N ALA A 23 16.00 29.88 1.35
CA ALA A 23 15.74 30.78 2.48
C ALA A 23 14.39 30.48 3.18
N SER A 24 13.42 29.92 2.46
CA SER A 24 12.11 29.53 2.98
C SER A 24 12.08 28.14 3.63
N GLY A 25 13.22 27.42 3.66
CA GLY A 25 13.37 26.14 4.34
C GLY A 25 13.45 24.89 3.43
N PRO A 26 12.65 24.75 2.35
CA PRO A 26 12.72 23.60 1.46
C PRO A 26 14.06 23.45 0.75
N PHE A 27 14.37 22.20 0.37
CA PHE A 27 15.54 21.90 -0.46
C PHE A 27 15.17 21.96 -1.95
N VAL A 28 16.13 22.39 -2.77
CA VAL A 28 16.08 22.35 -4.24
C VAL A 28 17.30 21.61 -4.76
N GLY A 29 17.14 20.87 -5.86
CA GLY A 29 18.23 20.12 -6.47
C GLY A 29 17.78 18.74 -6.93
N THR A 30 18.74 17.91 -7.33
CA THR A 30 18.45 16.57 -7.86
C THR A 30 19.37 15.54 -7.20
N LEU A 31 18.79 14.42 -6.85
CA LEU A 31 19.48 13.21 -6.42
C LEU A 31 19.28 12.12 -7.48
N ASN A 32 20.35 11.44 -7.84
CA ASN A 32 20.34 10.32 -8.77
C ASN A 32 20.76 9.06 -8.02
N GLY A 33 20.03 7.98 -8.23
CA GLY A 33 20.30 6.67 -7.67
C GLY A 33 20.54 5.65 -8.78
N ILE A 34 21.67 4.95 -8.76
CA ILE A 34 21.99 3.90 -9.72
C ILE A 34 22.66 2.74 -9.00
N GLY A 35 22.20 1.53 -9.26
CA GLY A 35 22.83 0.31 -8.75
C GLY A 35 21.81 -0.79 -8.42
N SER A 36 22.30 -2.00 -8.27
CA SER A 36 21.47 -3.18 -7.95
C SER A 36 20.27 -3.38 -8.87
N GLY A 37 20.38 -3.01 -10.16
CA GLY A 37 19.28 -3.07 -11.12
C GLY A 37 18.26 -1.93 -11.00
N PHE A 38 18.54 -0.92 -10.17
CA PHE A 38 17.71 0.25 -9.96
C PHE A 38 18.35 1.48 -10.61
N GLU A 39 17.54 2.31 -11.24
CA GLU A 39 17.89 3.64 -11.70
C GLU A 39 16.75 4.60 -11.41
N GLY A 40 17.06 5.78 -10.86
CA GLY A 40 16.03 6.77 -10.59
C GLY A 40 16.56 8.12 -10.24
N THR A 41 15.67 9.11 -10.32
CA THR A 41 15.93 10.51 -9.95
C THR A 41 14.89 10.99 -8.95
N ILE A 42 15.33 11.86 -8.04
CA ILE A 42 14.46 12.63 -7.15
C ILE A 42 14.79 14.09 -7.37
N ALA A 43 13.89 14.81 -8.05
CA ALA A 43 13.98 16.26 -8.22
C ALA A 43 13.26 16.95 -7.06
N LEU A 44 14.01 17.68 -6.26
CA LEU A 44 13.51 18.47 -5.14
C LEU A 44 13.30 19.92 -5.57
N SER A 45 12.17 20.49 -5.20
CA SER A 45 11.86 21.90 -5.46
C SER A 45 11.05 22.52 -4.31
N ALA A 46 11.06 23.85 -4.24
CA ALA A 46 10.26 24.59 -3.28
C ALA A 46 8.89 24.94 -3.88
N GLN A 47 7.83 24.64 -3.15
CA GLN A 47 6.48 25.12 -3.44
C GLN A 47 6.06 26.10 -2.34
N GLY A 48 6.50 27.34 -2.45
CA GLY A 48 6.48 28.29 -1.34
C GLY A 48 7.38 27.80 -0.19
N LYS A 49 6.81 27.63 1.01
CA LYS A 49 7.48 27.07 2.19
C LYS A 49 7.49 25.54 2.24
N PHE A 50 6.85 24.88 1.30
CA PHE A 50 6.66 23.43 1.31
C PHE A 50 7.63 22.73 0.36
N GLN A 51 8.03 21.52 0.75
CA GLN A 51 8.88 20.68 -0.08
C GLN A 51 8.05 19.97 -1.16
N ARG A 52 8.50 20.03 -2.41
CA ARG A 52 8.04 19.17 -3.49
C ARG A 52 9.14 18.19 -3.87
N ALA A 53 8.76 16.94 -4.11
CA ALA A 53 9.63 15.90 -4.64
C ALA A 53 8.96 15.26 -5.85
N VAL A 54 9.65 15.27 -6.99
CA VAL A 54 9.26 14.48 -8.18
C VAL A 54 10.21 13.30 -8.27
N ILE A 55 9.64 12.10 -8.33
CA ILE A 55 10.39 10.83 -8.32
C ILE A 55 10.08 10.10 -9.62
N ASP A 56 11.13 9.77 -10.35
CA ASP A 56 11.07 8.90 -11.53
C ASP A 56 12.08 7.77 -11.32
N ALA A 57 11.60 6.53 -11.33
CA ALA A 57 12.45 5.38 -11.10
C ALA A 57 12.04 4.18 -11.94
N ILE A 58 13.05 3.43 -12.37
CA ILE A 58 12.90 2.13 -13.02
C ILE A 58 13.71 1.09 -12.27
N ALA A 59 13.22 -0.14 -12.30
CA ALA A 59 13.92 -1.30 -11.76
C ALA A 59 13.90 -2.41 -12.82
N LEU A 60 15.07 -3.02 -13.06
CA LEU A 60 15.25 -4.17 -13.95
C LEU A 60 16.12 -5.20 -13.23
N ASN A 61 15.54 -6.36 -12.90
CA ASN A 61 16.19 -7.40 -12.10
C ASN A 61 16.84 -6.84 -10.83
N ALA A 62 16.15 -5.90 -10.19
CA ALA A 62 16.66 -5.19 -9.03
C ALA A 62 16.58 -6.08 -7.78
N VAL A 63 17.64 -6.06 -6.98
CA VAL A 63 17.69 -6.73 -5.68
C VAL A 63 18.16 -5.74 -4.64
N LEU A 64 17.28 -5.39 -3.71
CA LEU A 64 17.58 -4.51 -2.59
C LEU A 64 17.74 -5.36 -1.33
N SER A 65 18.91 -5.27 -0.74
CA SER A 65 19.25 -5.96 0.51
C SER A 65 19.10 -4.98 1.68
N GLY A 66 18.27 -5.34 2.63
CA GLY A 66 18.00 -4.52 3.82
C GLY A 66 17.26 -5.34 4.87
N THR A 67 16.51 -4.69 5.75
CA THR A 67 15.67 -5.34 6.75
C THR A 67 14.58 -6.22 6.10
N GLN A 68 14.19 -5.87 4.87
CA GLN A 68 13.29 -6.66 4.04
C GLN A 68 14.02 -7.06 2.76
N LYS A 69 13.81 -8.30 2.31
CA LYS A 69 14.30 -8.78 1.02
C LYS A 69 13.31 -8.33 -0.06
N LEU A 70 13.78 -7.46 -0.95
CA LEU A 70 13.00 -6.98 -2.09
C LEU A 70 13.73 -7.35 -3.38
N ALA A 71 13.08 -8.12 -4.24
CA ALA A 71 13.52 -8.37 -5.60
C ALA A 71 12.42 -7.90 -6.56
N ILE A 72 12.79 -7.26 -7.65
CA ILE A 72 11.85 -6.73 -8.67
C ILE A 72 12.38 -7.12 -10.04
N GLY A 73 11.64 -7.93 -10.79
CA GLY A 73 11.99 -8.25 -12.18
C GLY A 73 11.88 -7.01 -13.06
N ARG A 74 10.78 -6.31 -13.00
CA ARG A 74 10.56 -5.01 -13.65
C ARG A 74 9.73 -4.10 -12.76
N GLY A 75 10.12 -2.83 -12.66
CA GLY A 75 9.38 -1.81 -11.92
C GLY A 75 9.46 -0.46 -12.60
N ILE A 76 8.39 0.30 -12.51
CA ILE A 76 8.32 1.71 -12.92
C ILE A 76 7.58 2.47 -11.82
N MET A 77 8.14 3.58 -11.39
CA MET A 77 7.54 4.48 -10.42
C MET A 77 7.65 5.91 -10.89
N ASN A 78 6.51 6.60 -10.95
CA ASN A 78 6.43 8.05 -11.14
C ASN A 78 5.62 8.63 -9.99
N ALA A 79 6.15 9.62 -9.28
CA ALA A 79 5.44 10.27 -8.20
C ALA A 79 5.75 11.77 -8.16
N ASP A 80 4.73 12.57 -7.85
CA ASP A 80 4.81 14.00 -7.55
C ASP A 80 4.19 14.26 -6.18
N ILE A 81 5.00 14.62 -5.22
CA ILE A 81 4.63 14.74 -3.81
C ILE A 81 4.92 16.16 -3.36
N ILE A 82 3.91 16.83 -2.78
CA ILE A 82 4.09 18.12 -2.12
C ILE A 82 3.69 17.96 -0.65
N LEU A 83 4.62 18.28 0.25
CA LEU A 83 4.44 18.15 1.69
C LEU A 83 3.75 19.39 2.29
N TYR A 84 2.52 19.65 1.83
CA TYR A 84 1.63 20.61 2.49
C TYR A 84 1.23 20.10 3.88
N ASP A 85 0.58 20.93 4.70
CA ASP A 85 -0.02 20.48 5.97
C ASP A 85 -1.00 19.32 5.76
N SER A 86 -1.73 19.33 4.64
CA SER A 86 -2.40 18.17 4.05
C SER A 86 -1.73 17.83 2.73
N PRO A 87 -0.98 16.73 2.61
CA PRO A 87 -0.10 16.49 1.47
C PRO A 87 -0.86 16.33 0.15
N GLN A 88 -0.16 16.63 -0.95
CA GLN A 88 -0.57 16.25 -2.29
C GLN A 88 0.32 15.09 -2.75
N ILE A 89 -0.29 14.01 -3.25
CA ILE A 89 0.40 12.84 -3.76
C ILE A 89 -0.25 12.42 -5.08
N ILE A 90 0.51 12.47 -6.16
CA ILE A 90 0.14 11.89 -7.44
C ILE A 90 1.19 10.83 -7.74
N ALA A 91 0.78 9.57 -7.85
CA ALA A 91 1.72 8.47 -8.08
C ALA A 91 1.13 7.39 -8.99
N ASP A 92 1.98 6.79 -9.81
CA ASP A 92 1.72 5.57 -10.59
C ASP A 92 2.92 4.65 -10.40
N VAL A 93 2.68 3.50 -9.77
CA VAL A 93 3.70 2.49 -9.48
C VAL A 93 3.26 1.18 -10.13
N GLN A 94 4.14 0.58 -10.91
CA GLN A 94 3.91 -0.70 -11.57
C GLN A 94 5.09 -1.61 -11.28
N VAL A 95 4.80 -2.87 -10.93
CA VAL A 95 5.81 -3.89 -10.74
C VAL A 95 5.38 -5.20 -11.38
N GLU A 96 6.35 -5.94 -11.92
CA GLU A 96 6.19 -7.27 -12.47
C GLU A 96 7.28 -8.17 -11.88
N ASN A 97 6.91 -9.41 -11.57
CA ASN A 97 7.81 -10.41 -11.00
C ASN A 97 8.56 -9.89 -9.77
N ALA A 98 7.82 -9.32 -8.82
CA ALA A 98 8.41 -8.81 -7.59
C ALA A 98 8.26 -9.82 -6.44
N MET A 99 9.24 -9.82 -5.55
CA MET A 99 9.22 -10.61 -4.32
C MET A 99 9.49 -9.67 -3.14
N VAL A 100 8.61 -9.69 -2.16
CA VAL A 100 8.74 -8.92 -0.91
C VAL A 100 8.60 -9.91 0.23
N ASN A 101 9.70 -10.26 0.88
CA ASN A 101 9.76 -11.35 1.86
C ASN A 101 9.20 -12.66 1.25
N ASP A 102 8.08 -13.18 1.79
CA ASP A 102 7.41 -14.42 1.36
C ASP A 102 6.25 -14.17 0.37
N ILE A 103 6.07 -12.92 -0.08
CA ILE A 103 5.02 -12.56 -1.03
C ILE A 103 5.66 -12.41 -2.41
N SER A 104 5.23 -13.20 -3.37
CA SER A 104 5.57 -13.02 -4.77
C SER A 104 4.42 -12.33 -5.51
N LEU A 105 4.72 -11.29 -6.24
CA LEU A 105 3.80 -10.54 -7.10
C LEU A 105 4.15 -10.85 -8.55
N ALA A 106 3.24 -11.48 -9.27
CA ALA A 106 3.37 -11.62 -10.73
C ALA A 106 3.23 -10.24 -11.39
N ALA A 107 2.25 -9.47 -10.95
CA ALA A 107 2.06 -8.08 -11.35
C ALA A 107 1.35 -7.30 -10.25
N ALA A 108 1.71 -6.02 -10.10
CA ALA A 108 0.93 -5.08 -9.28
C ALA A 108 1.00 -3.67 -9.87
N ARG A 109 -0.07 -2.92 -9.70
CA ARG A 109 -0.15 -1.50 -10.05
C ARG A 109 -0.89 -0.74 -8.96
N LEU A 110 -0.33 0.39 -8.57
CA LEU A 110 -0.94 1.34 -7.65
C LEU A 110 -0.98 2.72 -8.31
N LYS A 111 -2.17 3.31 -8.40
CA LYS A 111 -2.36 4.71 -8.77
C LYS A 111 -2.95 5.48 -7.61
N VAL A 112 -2.40 6.65 -7.35
CA VAL A 112 -2.88 7.56 -6.30
C VAL A 112 -3.00 8.96 -6.88
N ASN A 113 -4.11 9.63 -6.60
CA ASN A 113 -4.29 11.06 -6.83
C ASN A 113 -4.97 11.65 -5.59
N TYR A 114 -4.18 12.19 -4.69
CA TYR A 114 -4.62 12.70 -3.40
C TYR A 114 -4.19 14.14 -3.23
N ARG A 115 -5.11 15.04 -2.88
CA ARG A 115 -4.86 16.47 -2.67
C ARG A 115 -5.73 17.00 -1.54
N ALA A 116 -5.10 17.66 -0.58
CA ALA A 116 -5.79 18.39 0.50
C ALA A 116 -6.86 17.54 1.23
N GLY A 117 -6.55 16.29 1.54
CA GLY A 117 -7.48 15.40 2.24
C GLY A 117 -8.47 14.67 1.35
N SER A 118 -8.50 14.95 0.04
CA SER A 118 -9.43 14.33 -0.92
C SER A 118 -8.70 13.68 -2.08
N GLY A 119 -9.28 12.65 -2.67
CA GLY A 119 -8.65 11.99 -3.80
C GLY A 119 -9.12 10.57 -4.04
N THR A 120 -8.38 9.88 -4.89
CA THR A 120 -8.64 8.49 -5.25
C THR A 120 -7.37 7.66 -5.20
N ALA A 121 -7.52 6.36 -4.91
CA ALA A 121 -6.48 5.37 -5.14
C ALA A 121 -7.07 4.15 -5.85
N GLN A 122 -6.25 3.50 -6.67
CA GLN A 122 -6.59 2.25 -7.36
C GLN A 122 -5.44 1.27 -7.19
N ILE A 123 -5.76 0.01 -6.87
CA ILE A 123 -4.80 -1.07 -6.77
C ILE A 123 -5.26 -2.26 -7.58
N LEU A 124 -4.32 -2.85 -8.29
CA LEU A 124 -4.42 -4.17 -8.90
C LEU A 124 -3.21 -4.96 -8.46
N ALA A 125 -3.40 -6.18 -7.98
CA ALA A 125 -2.30 -7.06 -7.63
C ALA A 125 -2.66 -8.50 -7.91
N GLU A 126 -1.70 -9.25 -8.45
CA GLU A 126 -1.76 -10.68 -8.67
C GLU A 126 -0.48 -11.31 -8.17
N GLY A 127 -0.60 -12.39 -7.40
CA GLY A 127 0.58 -12.99 -6.83
C GLY A 127 0.28 -14.21 -5.98
N ARG A 128 1.22 -14.54 -5.13
CA ARG A 128 1.15 -15.63 -4.16
C ARG A 128 1.79 -15.17 -2.84
N SER A 129 1.07 -15.37 -1.77
CA SER A 129 1.60 -15.49 -0.41
C SER A 129 1.48 -16.96 -0.04
N LYS A 130 1.02 -17.38 1.08
CA LYS A 130 0.75 -18.81 1.32
C LYS A 130 -0.18 -19.42 0.24
N VAL A 131 -1.07 -18.60 -0.31
CA VAL A 131 -2.03 -18.97 -1.38
C VAL A 131 -1.93 -18.03 -2.57
N PRO A 132 -2.32 -18.46 -3.78
CA PRO A 132 -2.45 -17.56 -4.91
C PRO A 132 -3.58 -16.56 -4.66
N PHE A 133 -3.37 -15.31 -5.10
CA PHE A 133 -4.37 -14.26 -5.00
C PHE A 133 -4.37 -13.35 -6.22
N ARG A 134 -5.53 -12.75 -6.49
CA ARG A 134 -5.72 -11.61 -7.39
C ARG A 134 -6.67 -10.63 -6.70
N ILE A 135 -6.28 -9.38 -6.60
CA ILE A 135 -7.03 -8.33 -5.90
C ILE A 135 -7.14 -7.11 -6.79
N ALA A 136 -8.33 -6.54 -6.86
CA ALA A 136 -8.59 -5.22 -7.41
C ALA A 136 -9.28 -4.37 -6.32
N GLY A 137 -8.88 -3.12 -6.20
CA GLY A 137 -9.48 -2.21 -5.24
C GLY A 137 -9.45 -0.77 -5.71
N ASN A 138 -10.40 0.01 -5.24
CA ASN A 138 -10.43 1.44 -5.39
C ASN A 138 -10.82 2.10 -4.08
N ALA A 139 -10.32 3.30 -3.86
CA ALA A 139 -10.66 4.11 -2.70
C ALA A 139 -10.94 5.54 -3.13
N ASP A 140 -11.96 6.13 -2.51
CA ASP A 140 -12.28 7.55 -2.57
C ASP A 140 -12.04 8.15 -1.19
N PHE A 141 -11.24 9.19 -1.13
CA PHE A 141 -10.88 9.88 0.09
C PHE A 141 -11.56 11.23 0.17
N THR A 142 -12.14 11.54 1.31
CA THR A 142 -12.49 12.89 1.74
C THR A 142 -12.00 13.11 3.17
N PRO A 143 -11.85 14.33 3.66
CA PRO A 143 -11.41 14.57 5.04
C PRO A 143 -12.29 13.93 6.11
N GLN A 144 -13.56 13.67 5.80
CA GLN A 144 -14.55 13.15 6.74
C GLN A 144 -14.81 11.65 6.56
N LEU A 145 -14.57 11.11 5.36
CA LEU A 145 -14.97 9.75 5.03
C LEU A 145 -14.12 9.18 3.90
N TRP A 146 -13.55 8.02 4.13
CA TRP A 146 -12.95 7.18 3.09
C TRP A 146 -13.93 6.08 2.69
N ARG A 147 -14.02 5.81 1.40
CA ARG A 147 -14.79 4.71 0.82
C ARG A 147 -13.84 3.79 0.09
N VAL A 148 -13.77 2.52 0.50
CA VAL A 148 -12.86 1.53 -0.07
C VAL A 148 -13.68 0.36 -0.59
N ALA A 149 -13.59 0.09 -1.87
CA ALA A 149 -14.17 -1.11 -2.48
C ALA A 149 -13.04 -2.04 -2.92
N ALA A 150 -13.23 -3.34 -2.71
CA ALA A 150 -12.27 -4.35 -3.12
C ALA A 150 -13.01 -5.60 -3.61
N MET A 151 -12.41 -6.26 -4.60
CA MET A 151 -12.83 -7.57 -5.08
C MET A 151 -11.60 -8.39 -5.44
N GLY A 152 -11.76 -9.69 -5.45
CA GLY A 152 -10.68 -10.56 -5.84
C GLY A 152 -10.99 -12.03 -5.66
N ARG A 153 -9.92 -12.81 -5.78
CA ARG A 153 -9.93 -14.26 -5.54
C ARG A 153 -8.67 -14.61 -4.74
N ALA A 154 -8.83 -15.41 -3.70
CA ALA A 154 -7.74 -15.95 -2.93
C ALA A 154 -7.99 -17.44 -2.70
N ASN A 155 -7.00 -18.30 -2.99
CA ASN A 155 -7.13 -19.76 -2.90
C ASN A 155 -8.35 -20.32 -3.67
N GLY A 156 -8.68 -19.75 -4.83
CA GLY A 156 -9.84 -20.15 -5.61
C GLY A 156 -11.19 -19.59 -5.14
N ILE A 157 -11.22 -18.85 -4.02
CA ILE A 157 -12.44 -18.32 -3.40
C ILE A 157 -12.59 -16.84 -3.76
N ASP A 158 -13.71 -16.50 -4.36
CA ASP A 158 -14.05 -15.14 -4.73
C ASP A 158 -14.50 -14.32 -3.51
N PHE A 159 -14.08 -13.08 -3.44
CA PHE A 159 -14.55 -12.12 -2.45
C PHE A 159 -14.82 -10.75 -3.08
N ALA A 160 -15.78 -10.02 -2.55
CA ALA A 160 -16.06 -8.64 -2.93
C ALA A 160 -16.73 -7.88 -1.79
N THR A 161 -16.46 -6.62 -1.66
CA THR A 161 -17.23 -5.75 -0.76
C THR A 161 -18.64 -5.57 -1.30
N ASP A 162 -19.64 -5.69 -0.44
CA ASP A 162 -21.06 -5.41 -0.75
C ASP A 162 -21.31 -3.90 -0.57
N GLY A 163 -20.83 -3.12 -1.51
CA GLY A 163 -20.67 -1.68 -1.38
C GLY A 163 -19.36 -1.27 -0.70
N PRO A 164 -18.99 -0.01 -0.74
CA PRO A 164 -17.71 0.43 -0.20
C PRO A 164 -17.65 0.33 1.33
N ILE A 165 -16.55 -0.17 1.85
CA ILE A 165 -16.17 -0.06 3.26
C ILE A 165 -16.01 1.42 3.58
N ARG A 166 -16.68 1.89 4.62
CA ARG A 166 -16.66 3.28 5.04
C ARG A 166 -15.76 3.44 6.26
N ILE A 167 -14.78 4.34 6.15
CA ILE A 167 -13.79 4.59 7.19
C ILE A 167 -13.82 6.07 7.53
N ILE A 168 -13.99 6.40 8.80
CA ILE A 168 -13.93 7.78 9.29
C ILE A 168 -12.50 8.02 9.82
N PRO A 169 -11.70 8.87 9.15
CA PRO A 169 -10.40 9.24 9.67
C PRO A 169 -10.58 10.15 10.90
N ARG A 170 -9.81 9.88 11.95
CA ARG A 170 -9.68 10.68 13.17
C ARG A 170 -8.25 11.20 13.25
N ARG A 171 -7.94 12.01 14.24
CA ARG A 171 -6.60 12.58 14.39
C ARG A 171 -5.51 11.52 14.52
N ASN A 172 -5.73 10.47 15.30
CA ASN A 172 -4.77 9.38 15.55
C ASN A 172 -5.40 7.99 15.39
N SER A 173 -6.59 7.90 14.80
CA SER A 173 -7.31 6.63 14.65
C SER A 173 -8.22 6.65 13.42
N TYR A 174 -8.74 5.47 13.11
CA TYR A 174 -9.68 5.26 12.01
C TYR A 174 -10.85 4.42 12.53
N ASP A 175 -12.08 4.89 12.32
CA ASP A 175 -13.28 4.11 12.64
C ASP A 175 -13.78 3.41 11.38
N ILE A 176 -13.81 2.09 11.37
CA ILE A 176 -14.37 1.27 10.30
C ILE A 176 -15.85 1.08 10.62
N LEU A 177 -16.71 1.71 9.82
CA LEU A 177 -18.14 1.59 9.97
C LEU A 177 -18.62 0.18 9.56
N PRO A 178 -19.76 -0.30 10.08
CA PRO A 178 -20.32 -1.58 9.70
C PRO A 178 -20.38 -1.73 8.17
N SER A 179 -19.70 -2.75 7.69
CA SER A 179 -19.52 -3.03 6.27
C SER A 179 -19.66 -4.53 6.02
N THR A 180 -20.10 -4.90 4.84
CA THR A 180 -20.29 -6.30 4.45
C THR A 180 -19.36 -6.65 3.29
N MET A 181 -18.79 -7.83 3.34
CA MET A 181 -18.03 -8.47 2.28
C MET A 181 -18.67 -9.81 1.94
N ASN A 182 -18.91 -10.07 0.67
CA ASN A 182 -19.30 -11.37 0.16
C ASN A 182 -18.04 -12.21 0.00
N VAL A 183 -18.08 -13.46 0.46
CA VAL A 183 -16.99 -14.44 0.39
C VAL A 183 -17.58 -15.76 -0.08
N ALA A 184 -17.36 -16.10 -1.35
CA ALA A 184 -18.09 -17.16 -2.05
C ALA A 184 -19.62 -17.01 -1.83
N ASP A 185 -20.26 -18.04 -1.27
CA ASP A 185 -21.70 -18.03 -0.97
C ASP A 185 -22.05 -17.47 0.42
N GLY A 186 -21.04 -17.04 1.19
CA GLY A 186 -21.23 -16.52 2.54
C GLY A 186 -20.97 -15.01 2.63
N THR A 187 -21.24 -14.45 3.81
CA THR A 187 -20.98 -13.03 4.08
C THR A 187 -20.15 -12.84 5.35
N LEU A 188 -19.25 -11.87 5.28
CA LEU A 188 -18.48 -11.37 6.42
C LEU A 188 -18.91 -9.92 6.67
N ARG A 189 -19.47 -9.64 7.84
CA ARG A 189 -19.69 -8.27 8.31
C ARG A 189 -18.58 -7.90 9.26
N LEU A 190 -18.05 -6.70 9.14
CA LEU A 190 -16.98 -6.20 9.96
C LEU A 190 -17.21 -4.72 10.33
N ALA A 191 -16.78 -4.36 11.54
CA ALA A 191 -16.72 -3.00 12.05
C ALA A 191 -15.57 -2.93 13.07
N GLY A 192 -15.07 -1.74 13.37
CA GLY A 192 -14.03 -1.61 14.38
C GLY A 192 -13.34 -0.28 14.38
N SER A 193 -12.23 -0.21 15.07
CA SER A 193 -11.33 0.95 15.08
C SER A 193 -9.88 0.52 15.04
N TYR A 194 -9.05 1.37 14.48
CA TYR A 194 -7.60 1.21 14.43
C TYR A 194 -6.94 2.51 14.87
N GLY A 195 -6.03 2.44 15.85
CA GLY A 195 -5.33 3.58 16.42
C GLY A 195 -4.49 3.15 17.61
N ASP A 196 -4.53 3.90 18.71
CA ASP A 196 -3.84 3.55 19.95
C ASP A 196 -4.35 2.21 20.54
N ALA A 197 -5.61 1.89 20.27
CA ALA A 197 -6.20 0.57 20.50
C ALA A 197 -6.79 0.04 19.20
N ILE A 198 -6.78 -1.28 19.03
CA ILE A 198 -7.41 -1.95 17.89
C ILE A 198 -8.65 -2.69 18.39
N THR A 199 -9.79 -2.43 17.79
CA THR A 199 -11.01 -3.20 18.00
C THR A 199 -11.50 -3.76 16.68
N LEU A 200 -11.94 -5.00 16.69
CA LEU A 200 -12.53 -5.64 15.52
C LEU A 200 -13.77 -6.44 15.96
N GLN A 201 -14.89 -6.11 15.39
CA GLN A 201 -16.12 -6.86 15.50
C GLN A 201 -16.41 -7.52 14.16
N SER A 202 -16.58 -8.81 14.15
CA SER A 202 -16.90 -9.54 12.92
C SER A 202 -18.05 -10.51 13.13
N ARG A 203 -18.86 -10.67 12.07
CA ARG A 203 -19.91 -11.66 11.99
C ARG A 203 -19.80 -12.41 10.68
N LEU A 204 -19.68 -13.71 10.79
CA LEU A 204 -19.68 -14.66 9.70
C LEU A 204 -21.09 -15.21 9.49
N ASP A 205 -21.55 -15.29 8.27
CA ASP A 205 -22.75 -16.03 7.89
C ASP A 205 -22.43 -16.93 6.70
N LYS A 206 -22.49 -18.25 6.93
CA LYS A 206 -22.22 -19.32 5.95
C LYS A 206 -20.87 -19.20 5.22
N VAL A 207 -19.86 -18.61 5.85
CA VAL A 207 -18.52 -18.50 5.26
C VAL A 207 -17.84 -19.87 5.23
N ASP A 208 -17.30 -20.25 4.08
CA ASP A 208 -16.53 -21.49 3.93
C ASP A 208 -15.24 -21.42 4.74
N ILE A 209 -15.12 -22.27 5.74
CA ILE A 209 -13.95 -22.32 6.63
C ILE A 209 -12.74 -23.02 6.00
N ALA A 210 -12.89 -23.68 4.85
CA ALA A 210 -11.75 -24.19 4.08
C ALA A 210 -10.77 -23.10 3.67
N LEU A 211 -11.19 -21.83 3.70
CA LEU A 211 -10.33 -20.63 3.61
C LEU A 211 -9.18 -20.63 4.60
N LEU A 212 -9.32 -21.27 5.75
CA LEU A 212 -8.31 -21.30 6.82
C LEU A 212 -7.25 -22.39 6.60
N ASN A 213 -7.52 -23.41 5.77
CA ASN A 213 -6.61 -24.54 5.56
C ASN A 213 -5.17 -24.15 5.20
N PRO A 214 -4.93 -23.16 4.32
CA PRO A 214 -3.56 -22.74 3.99
C PRO A 214 -2.81 -22.10 5.17
N PHE A 215 -3.53 -21.63 6.18
CA PHE A 215 -2.94 -20.92 7.34
C PHE A 215 -2.77 -21.83 8.56
N ILE A 216 -3.39 -23.01 8.54
CA ILE A 216 -3.34 -24.00 9.63
C ILE A 216 -2.84 -25.33 9.06
N PRO A 217 -1.53 -25.52 8.87
CA PRO A 217 -0.96 -26.75 8.30
C PRO A 217 -1.35 -27.99 9.13
N GLY A 218 -1.75 -29.03 8.43
CA GLY A 218 -2.12 -30.33 9.05
C GLY A 218 -3.57 -30.42 9.54
N LEU A 219 -4.37 -29.36 9.38
CA LEU A 219 -5.79 -29.37 9.69
C LEU A 219 -6.61 -29.17 8.41
N GLU A 220 -7.28 -30.21 7.95
CA GLU A 220 -8.23 -30.11 6.83
C GLU A 220 -9.61 -29.76 7.36
N ILE A 221 -9.94 -28.47 7.36
CA ILE A 221 -11.25 -27.98 7.79
C ILE A 221 -12.14 -27.83 6.57
N ASN A 222 -13.33 -28.38 6.65
CA ASN A 222 -14.38 -28.22 5.65
C ASN A 222 -15.69 -27.84 6.33
N GLY A 223 -16.52 -27.07 5.63
CA GLY A 223 -17.84 -26.69 6.10
C GLY A 223 -18.04 -25.19 6.12
N ARG A 224 -19.21 -24.77 6.60
CA ARG A 224 -19.62 -23.37 6.67
C ARG A 224 -19.72 -22.91 8.12
N ALA A 225 -19.12 -21.78 8.43
CA ALA A 225 -19.22 -21.16 9.75
C ALA A 225 -20.25 -20.03 9.75
N THR A 226 -21.01 -19.98 10.83
CA THR A 226 -21.86 -18.85 11.20
C THR A 226 -21.57 -18.51 12.66
N GLY A 227 -21.29 -17.26 12.96
CA GLY A 227 -20.92 -16.83 14.31
C GLY A 227 -20.43 -15.39 14.35
N SER A 228 -20.02 -14.96 15.52
CA SER A 228 -19.40 -13.64 15.72
C SER A 228 -18.07 -13.78 16.47
N LEU A 229 -17.16 -12.88 16.17
CA LEU A 229 -15.88 -12.76 16.85
C LEU A 229 -15.65 -11.27 17.14
N ASP A 230 -15.45 -10.98 18.42
CA ASP A 230 -15.04 -9.66 18.89
C ASP A 230 -13.59 -9.78 19.40
N TRP A 231 -12.74 -8.91 18.90
CA TRP A 231 -11.34 -8.88 19.27
C TRP A 231 -10.92 -7.46 19.63
N SER A 232 -10.14 -7.32 20.69
CA SER A 232 -9.57 -6.04 21.11
C SER A 232 -8.14 -6.19 21.60
N GLN A 233 -7.31 -5.23 21.26
CA GLN A 233 -5.93 -5.10 21.72
C GLN A 233 -5.69 -3.64 22.12
N ALA A 234 -5.24 -3.42 23.34
CA ALA A 234 -4.81 -2.13 23.86
C ALA A 234 -3.29 -1.95 23.70
#